data_e46fc36e751deb93b4b6f4652e03be6f
#
_entry.id   e46fc36e751deb93b4b6f4652e03be6f
#
_cell.length_a   1.000
_cell.length_b   1.000
_cell.length_c   1.000
_cell.angle_alpha   90.00
_cell.angle_beta   90.00
_cell.angle_gamma   90.00
#
_symmetry.space_group_name_H-M   'P 1'
#
loop_
_entity.id
_entity.type
_entity.pdbx_description
1 polymer ?
#
loop_
_entity_poly.entity_id
_entity_poly.type
_entity_poly.pdbx_seq_one_letter_code
_entity_poly.pdbx_strand_id
1 'polypeptide(L)'
;MTWNFGDILDTIIPVLPQGHLALVHGAREITWQEMDQRSNNLGRYMLDNGANFGDKVGFYMRNRPEYMETLAACFRARLTHVNVNYRYVADEVHYIFDNSDASVVVYGKEFRDNVEILRPRLPKVKLWIEVGDGADLPADSLDYETLTSIGTGENLDVERDGDDLLFLYTGGTTGMPKGVMWGHTALRETQTMALRALGDVPETLDELKAHLQTNGPGEVYIPACPLMHGTGLFTAMAAMMNGGTIVTLQAASLDSDELWRTVESRGVQNIAIVGDAFAKPMLAALEQNPGGYDLSSLVSMISSGVMWSMEVKQAMLEHMPQVMLADSFGSSEAVGFGSSITTKDAPVSTAKFTTNDFCKVFDENDNEIPRGSETPGFIAFGGPVPHGYYKDEEKTAKTFKTIGGVRYSIPGDYCLVAEDGTLTLLGRGSVCINSAGEKIYPEEVEEALKLHDSVEDALVVGVPDEKWGQAVTAVVKVAEGAEFDDKSLQLFVREKLAGYKSPKHVFAGGPPFRAPNGKADYKSVTEFAVQEVAKRA
;
A
#
# COMPACT_ATOMS: atom_id res chain seq x y z
N MET A 1 -9.80 -17.27 -17.82
CA MET A 1 -8.70 -18.13 -17.33
C MET A 1 -8.58 -17.94 -15.83
N THR A 2 -8.28 -18.97 -15.09
CA THR A 2 -8.11 -18.88 -13.64
C THR A 2 -6.62 -18.82 -13.30
N TRP A 3 -6.20 -17.79 -12.57
CA TRP A 3 -4.84 -17.65 -12.07
C TRP A 3 -4.79 -18.07 -10.59
N ASN A 4 -3.81 -18.88 -10.21
CA ASN A 4 -3.46 -19.10 -8.82
C ASN A 4 -1.97 -18.79 -8.61
N PHE A 5 -1.62 -18.06 -7.57
CA PHE A 5 -0.24 -17.67 -7.32
C PHE A 5 0.68 -18.86 -7.01
N GLY A 6 0.14 -19.92 -6.39
CA GLY A 6 0.88 -21.17 -6.19
C GLY A 6 1.23 -21.85 -7.52
N ASP A 7 0.28 -21.90 -8.47
CA ASP A 7 0.51 -22.48 -9.81
C ASP A 7 1.50 -21.65 -10.63
N ILE A 8 1.45 -20.30 -10.48
CA ILE A 8 2.45 -19.44 -11.09
C ILE A 8 3.85 -19.80 -10.56
N LEU A 9 4.03 -19.90 -9.24
CA LEU A 9 5.33 -20.24 -8.65
C LEU A 9 5.83 -21.60 -9.14
N ASP A 10 4.98 -22.63 -9.12
CA ASP A 10 5.34 -23.98 -9.58
C ASP A 10 5.70 -24.01 -11.09
N THR A 11 5.14 -23.06 -11.86
CA THR A 11 5.43 -22.95 -13.31
C THR A 11 6.72 -22.19 -13.60
N ILE A 12 6.98 -21.09 -12.89
CA ILE A 12 8.10 -20.22 -13.24
C ILE A 12 9.43 -20.71 -12.65
N ILE A 13 9.44 -21.24 -11.43
CA ILE A 13 10.68 -21.59 -10.74
C ILE A 13 11.54 -22.59 -11.53
N PRO A 14 10.96 -23.66 -12.13
CA PRO A 14 11.75 -24.61 -12.91
C PRO A 14 12.46 -24.04 -14.15
N VAL A 15 12.07 -22.87 -14.62
CA VAL A 15 12.66 -22.22 -15.81
C VAL A 15 13.57 -21.06 -15.49
N LEU A 16 13.63 -20.63 -14.23
CA LEU A 16 14.56 -19.60 -13.78
C LEU A 16 16.00 -20.13 -13.74
N PRO A 17 17.01 -19.29 -14.01
CA PRO A 17 18.40 -19.68 -13.94
C PRO A 17 18.78 -20.24 -12.56
N GLN A 18 19.62 -21.28 -12.55
CA GLN A 18 20.14 -21.80 -11.30
C GLN A 18 20.98 -20.76 -10.56
N GLY A 19 20.72 -20.60 -9.25
CA GLY A 19 21.38 -19.58 -8.43
C GLY A 19 20.81 -18.16 -8.62
N HIS A 20 19.77 -17.97 -9.44
CA HIS A 20 19.08 -16.69 -9.50
C HIS A 20 18.45 -16.37 -8.14
N LEU A 21 18.68 -15.15 -7.64
CA LEU A 21 18.23 -14.74 -6.31
C LEU A 21 16.72 -14.41 -6.34
N ALA A 22 16.00 -14.95 -5.37
CA ALA A 22 14.60 -14.60 -5.10
C ALA A 22 14.51 -13.47 -4.07
N LEU A 23 15.26 -13.60 -2.97
CA LEU A 23 15.17 -12.71 -1.82
C LEU A 23 16.57 -12.31 -1.34
N VAL A 24 16.71 -11.03 -0.98
CA VAL A 24 17.95 -10.47 -0.43
C VAL A 24 17.62 -9.62 0.80
N HIS A 25 18.41 -9.77 1.87
CA HIS A 25 18.32 -8.97 3.09
C HIS A 25 19.71 -8.75 3.68
N GLY A 26 20.29 -7.60 3.38
CA GLY A 26 21.68 -7.33 3.71
C GLY A 26 22.63 -8.32 3.03
N ALA A 27 23.35 -9.13 3.83
CA ALA A 27 24.24 -10.17 3.35
C ALA A 27 23.53 -11.52 3.11
N ARG A 28 22.29 -11.69 3.57
CA ARG A 28 21.53 -12.93 3.37
C ARG A 28 20.94 -12.94 1.97
N GLU A 29 21.25 -13.97 1.23
CA GLU A 29 20.78 -14.21 -0.13
C GLU A 29 20.07 -15.56 -0.18
N ILE A 30 18.90 -15.61 -0.80
CA ILE A 30 18.08 -16.81 -0.95
C ILE A 30 17.78 -16.95 -2.44
N THR A 31 18.18 -18.06 -3.02
CA THR A 31 17.88 -18.37 -4.42
C THR A 31 16.42 -18.78 -4.60
N TRP A 32 15.93 -18.73 -5.83
CA TRP A 32 14.60 -19.22 -6.17
C TRP A 32 14.42 -20.70 -5.84
N GLN A 33 15.43 -21.52 -6.07
CA GLN A 33 15.41 -22.95 -5.75
C GLN A 33 15.36 -23.17 -4.23
N GLU A 34 16.08 -22.35 -3.46
CA GLU A 34 16.06 -22.42 -2.00
C GLU A 34 14.72 -21.96 -1.43
N MET A 35 14.19 -20.82 -1.92
CA MET A 35 12.86 -20.33 -1.55
C MET A 35 11.77 -21.35 -1.89
N ASP A 36 11.91 -22.04 -3.02
CA ASP A 36 11.02 -23.13 -3.44
C ASP A 36 10.94 -24.23 -2.39
N GLN A 37 12.07 -24.81 -2.07
CA GLN A 37 12.17 -25.90 -1.07
C GLN A 37 11.64 -25.46 0.29
N ARG A 38 12.06 -24.30 0.77
CA ARG A 38 11.71 -23.77 2.09
C ARG A 38 10.21 -23.50 2.21
N SER A 39 9.61 -22.86 1.19
CA SER A 39 8.17 -22.56 1.20
C SER A 39 7.29 -23.82 1.03
N ASN A 40 7.74 -24.82 0.26
CA ASN A 40 7.07 -26.12 0.18
C ASN A 40 7.11 -26.86 1.53
N ASN A 41 8.27 -26.89 2.22
CA ASN A 41 8.39 -27.50 3.53
C ASN A 41 7.48 -26.81 4.56
N LEU A 42 7.47 -25.47 4.60
CA LEU A 42 6.64 -24.71 5.52
C LEU A 42 5.14 -24.94 5.25
N GLY A 43 4.71 -24.90 3.98
CA GLY A 43 3.33 -25.16 3.60
C GLY A 43 2.85 -26.56 3.99
N ARG A 44 3.68 -27.57 3.71
CA ARG A 44 3.44 -28.97 4.12
C ARG A 44 3.34 -29.09 5.63
N TYR A 45 4.29 -28.51 6.36
CA TYR A 45 4.27 -28.55 7.81
C TYR A 45 2.97 -27.97 8.39
N MET A 46 2.53 -26.81 7.89
CA MET A 46 1.27 -26.20 8.36
C MET A 46 0.06 -27.11 8.11
N LEU A 47 -0.04 -27.72 6.93
CA LEU A 47 -1.14 -28.67 6.62
C LEU A 47 -1.09 -29.92 7.48
N ASP A 48 0.08 -30.55 7.64
CA ASP A 48 0.26 -31.77 8.42
C ASP A 48 -0.01 -31.56 9.91
N ASN A 49 0.11 -30.31 10.40
CA ASN A 49 -0.10 -29.94 11.80
C ASN A 49 -1.42 -29.17 12.03
N GLY A 50 -2.41 -29.40 11.18
CA GLY A 50 -3.81 -29.07 11.43
C GLY A 50 -4.33 -27.79 10.79
N ALA A 51 -3.56 -27.12 9.93
CA ALA A 51 -4.12 -26.11 9.04
C ALA A 51 -4.92 -26.80 7.93
N ASN A 52 -6.03 -26.18 7.51
CA ASN A 52 -6.88 -26.67 6.43
C ASN A 52 -6.91 -25.65 5.30
N PHE A 53 -7.32 -26.07 4.10
CA PHE A 53 -7.48 -25.14 2.97
C PHE A 53 -8.40 -23.97 3.34
N GLY A 54 -7.96 -22.76 3.03
CA GLY A 54 -8.65 -21.52 3.37
C GLY A 54 -8.44 -21.03 4.82
N ASP A 55 -7.71 -21.78 5.67
CA ASP A 55 -7.32 -21.31 6.99
C ASP A 55 -6.39 -20.09 6.87
N LYS A 56 -6.50 -19.17 7.83
CA LYS A 56 -5.84 -17.88 7.80
C LYS A 56 -4.52 -17.93 8.55
N VAL A 57 -3.48 -17.40 7.89
CA VAL A 57 -2.14 -17.25 8.44
C VAL A 57 -1.89 -15.77 8.72
N GLY A 58 -1.73 -15.41 9.98
CA GLY A 58 -1.40 -14.04 10.41
C GLY A 58 0.09 -13.75 10.25
N PHE A 59 0.41 -12.64 9.57
CA PHE A 59 1.78 -12.18 9.31
C PHE A 59 2.10 -11.01 10.24
N TYR A 60 2.76 -11.28 11.36
CA TYR A 60 3.10 -10.27 12.36
C TYR A 60 4.61 -10.05 12.41
N MET A 61 5.14 -9.44 11.37
CA MET A 61 6.57 -9.21 11.20
C MET A 61 6.85 -7.96 10.34
N ARG A 62 8.10 -7.46 10.41
CA ARG A 62 8.61 -6.40 9.54
C ARG A 62 8.93 -6.95 8.15
N ASN A 63 9.35 -6.05 7.22
CA ASN A 63 9.87 -6.47 5.92
C ASN A 63 11.11 -7.34 6.11
N ARG A 64 11.05 -8.57 5.61
CA ARG A 64 12.11 -9.56 5.68
C ARG A 64 11.85 -10.70 4.71
N PRO A 65 12.85 -11.53 4.35
CA PRO A 65 12.67 -12.65 3.42
C PRO A 65 11.55 -13.60 3.82
N GLU A 66 11.42 -13.89 5.09
CA GLU A 66 10.44 -14.85 5.63
C GLU A 66 9.00 -14.40 5.40
N TYR A 67 8.75 -13.10 5.19
CA TYR A 67 7.43 -12.62 4.77
C TYR A 67 7.04 -13.20 3.41
N MET A 68 7.94 -13.09 2.43
CA MET A 68 7.71 -13.56 1.07
C MET A 68 7.75 -15.09 0.97
N GLU A 69 8.62 -15.77 1.72
CA GLU A 69 8.64 -17.23 1.82
C GLU A 69 7.33 -17.77 2.42
N THR A 70 6.84 -17.17 3.51
CA THR A 70 5.57 -17.55 4.13
C THR A 70 4.39 -17.29 3.18
N LEU A 71 4.44 -16.19 2.42
CA LEU A 71 3.42 -15.88 1.41
C LEU A 71 3.39 -16.95 0.31
N ALA A 72 4.57 -17.36 -0.19
CA ALA A 72 4.68 -18.45 -1.17
C ALA A 72 4.16 -19.78 -0.59
N ALA A 73 4.47 -20.08 0.68
CA ALA A 73 3.96 -21.27 1.37
C ALA A 73 2.43 -21.26 1.48
N CYS A 74 1.84 -20.10 1.80
CA CYS A 74 0.38 -19.94 1.86
C CYS A 74 -0.27 -20.20 0.49
N PHE A 75 0.26 -19.62 -0.58
CA PHE A 75 -0.27 -19.80 -1.93
C PHE A 75 -0.24 -21.27 -2.36
N ARG A 76 0.86 -21.99 -2.06
CA ARG A 76 1.00 -23.40 -2.40
C ARG A 76 0.08 -24.31 -1.58
N ALA A 77 -0.10 -24.00 -0.31
CA ALA A 77 -0.91 -24.78 0.62
C ALA A 77 -2.40 -24.37 0.66
N ARG A 78 -2.85 -23.49 -0.22
CA ARG A 78 -4.21 -22.93 -0.23
C ARG A 78 -4.59 -22.29 1.12
N LEU A 79 -3.63 -21.62 1.76
CA LEU A 79 -3.83 -20.88 2.99
C LEU A 79 -3.99 -19.39 2.68
N THR A 80 -4.78 -18.71 3.49
CA THR A 80 -5.10 -17.29 3.28
C THR A 80 -4.15 -16.38 4.07
N HIS A 81 -3.39 -15.54 3.39
CA HIS A 81 -2.59 -14.50 4.02
C HIS A 81 -3.45 -13.47 4.75
N VAL A 82 -3.03 -13.07 5.95
CA VAL A 82 -3.60 -11.97 6.75
C VAL A 82 -2.49 -11.06 7.21
N ASN A 83 -2.41 -9.83 6.66
CA ASN A 83 -1.44 -8.84 7.11
C ASN A 83 -1.80 -8.27 8.48
N VAL A 84 -0.77 -8.00 9.28
CA VAL A 84 -0.92 -7.30 10.56
C VAL A 84 0.01 -6.10 10.58
N ASN A 85 -0.52 -4.95 10.96
CA ASN A 85 0.33 -3.79 11.18
C ASN A 85 1.18 -4.01 12.44
N TYR A 86 2.49 -4.18 12.26
CA TYR A 86 3.44 -4.45 13.35
C TYR A 86 3.58 -3.30 14.35
N ARG A 87 3.01 -2.14 14.07
CA ARG A 87 2.96 -0.99 14.98
C ARG A 87 1.76 -1.01 15.92
N TYR A 88 0.84 -1.94 15.71
CA TYR A 88 -0.35 -2.10 16.54
C TYR A 88 0.01 -2.62 17.93
N VAL A 89 -0.74 -2.14 18.94
CA VAL A 89 -0.68 -2.70 20.30
C VAL A 89 -1.42 -4.04 20.37
N ALA A 90 -1.18 -4.80 21.44
CA ALA A 90 -1.69 -6.16 21.57
C ALA A 90 -3.21 -6.29 21.32
N ASP A 91 -4.03 -5.33 21.78
CA ASP A 91 -5.49 -5.39 21.59
C ASP A 91 -5.91 -5.19 20.13
N GLU A 92 -5.21 -4.37 19.37
CA GLU A 92 -5.46 -4.18 17.93
C GLU A 92 -5.04 -5.43 17.15
N VAL A 93 -3.91 -6.03 17.50
CA VAL A 93 -3.44 -7.29 16.90
C VAL A 93 -4.40 -8.44 17.24
N HIS A 94 -4.86 -8.50 18.50
CA HIS A 94 -5.89 -9.46 18.93
C HIS A 94 -7.13 -9.39 18.05
N TYR A 95 -7.64 -8.17 17.83
CA TYR A 95 -8.81 -7.97 16.99
C TYR A 95 -8.63 -8.57 15.59
N ILE A 96 -7.47 -8.33 14.95
CA ILE A 96 -7.22 -8.84 13.59
C ILE A 96 -7.21 -10.36 13.58
N PHE A 97 -6.50 -11.00 14.51
CA PHE A 97 -6.40 -12.45 14.55
C PHE A 97 -7.73 -13.14 14.89
N ASP A 98 -8.50 -12.57 15.82
CA ASP A 98 -9.82 -13.10 16.17
C ASP A 98 -10.83 -12.87 15.05
N ASN A 99 -10.89 -11.66 14.48
CA ASN A 99 -11.80 -11.33 13.38
C ASN A 99 -11.52 -12.16 12.12
N SER A 100 -10.25 -12.37 11.79
CA SER A 100 -9.84 -13.16 10.62
C SER A 100 -9.99 -14.67 10.83
N ASP A 101 -10.27 -15.15 12.05
CA ASP A 101 -10.18 -16.57 12.44
C ASP A 101 -8.79 -17.16 12.13
N ALA A 102 -7.73 -16.44 12.46
CA ALA A 102 -6.36 -16.92 12.24
C ALA A 102 -6.14 -18.25 12.96
N SER A 103 -5.67 -19.26 12.22
CA SER A 103 -5.32 -20.59 12.75
C SER A 103 -3.82 -20.80 12.88
N VAL A 104 -3.03 -20.02 12.13
CA VAL A 104 -1.56 -19.99 12.19
C VAL A 104 -1.12 -18.54 12.34
N VAL A 105 -0.10 -18.29 13.13
CA VAL A 105 0.55 -16.97 13.24
C VAL A 105 2.05 -17.13 13.04
N VAL A 106 2.59 -16.42 12.06
CA VAL A 106 4.03 -16.29 11.83
C VAL A 106 4.46 -14.89 12.28
N TYR A 107 5.38 -14.82 13.23
CA TYR A 107 5.74 -13.55 13.87
C TYR A 107 7.25 -13.39 14.04
N GLY A 108 7.70 -12.14 13.97
CA GLY A 108 9.10 -11.81 14.26
C GLY A 108 9.39 -11.87 15.76
N LYS A 109 10.59 -12.36 16.14
CA LYS A 109 11.06 -12.44 17.52
C LYS A 109 10.91 -11.12 18.29
N GLU A 110 11.01 -9.99 17.61
CA GLU A 110 10.83 -8.65 18.17
C GLU A 110 9.42 -8.38 18.70
N PHE A 111 8.43 -9.21 18.35
CA PHE A 111 7.04 -9.11 18.79
C PHE A 111 6.65 -10.18 19.81
N ARG A 112 7.61 -10.95 20.32
CA ARG A 112 7.39 -12.06 21.25
C ARG A 112 6.55 -11.65 22.47
N ASP A 113 6.88 -10.54 23.10
CA ASP A 113 6.16 -10.05 24.29
C ASP A 113 4.67 -9.83 24.01
N ASN A 114 4.32 -9.26 22.85
CA ASN A 114 2.93 -9.12 22.44
C ASN A 114 2.28 -10.48 22.18
N VAL A 115 3.00 -11.40 21.55
CA VAL A 115 2.50 -12.77 21.26
C VAL A 115 2.19 -13.53 22.55
N GLU A 116 3.01 -13.41 23.57
CA GLU A 116 2.75 -14.05 24.88
C GLU A 116 1.47 -13.51 25.55
N ILE A 117 1.16 -12.22 25.37
CA ILE A 117 -0.11 -11.61 25.83
C ILE A 117 -1.29 -12.12 25.00
N LEU A 118 -1.09 -12.35 23.70
CA LEU A 118 -2.14 -12.74 22.74
C LEU A 118 -2.50 -14.22 22.81
N ARG A 119 -1.51 -15.09 22.99
CA ARG A 119 -1.65 -16.55 22.93
C ARG A 119 -2.82 -17.10 23.77
N PRO A 120 -2.94 -16.78 25.07
CA PRO A 120 -4.06 -17.28 25.89
C PRO A 120 -5.44 -16.74 25.46
N ARG A 121 -5.47 -15.65 24.71
CA ARG A 121 -6.69 -14.98 24.24
C ARG A 121 -7.17 -15.48 22.88
N LEU A 122 -6.35 -16.25 22.15
CA LEU A 122 -6.57 -16.69 20.77
C LEU A 122 -6.54 -18.23 20.67
N PRO A 123 -7.50 -18.94 21.28
CA PRO A 123 -7.48 -20.42 21.34
C PRO A 123 -7.70 -21.09 19.97
N LYS A 124 -8.09 -20.34 18.93
CA LYS A 124 -8.20 -20.84 17.56
C LYS A 124 -6.85 -20.99 16.86
N VAL A 125 -5.83 -20.26 17.31
CA VAL A 125 -4.48 -20.34 16.72
C VAL A 125 -3.83 -21.62 17.17
N LYS A 126 -3.60 -22.52 16.21
CA LYS A 126 -3.01 -23.84 16.42
C LYS A 126 -1.49 -23.83 16.40
N LEU A 127 -0.92 -22.97 15.52
CA LEU A 127 0.52 -22.88 15.31
C LEU A 127 1.01 -21.45 15.51
N TRP A 128 2.00 -21.30 16.38
CA TRP A 128 2.73 -20.07 16.59
C TRP A 128 4.17 -20.28 16.09
N ILE A 129 4.54 -19.63 15.00
CA ILE A 129 5.84 -19.82 14.33
C ILE A 129 6.65 -18.55 14.48
N GLU A 130 7.77 -18.66 15.18
CA GLU A 130 8.67 -17.51 15.41
C GLU A 130 9.76 -17.44 14.36
N VAL A 131 9.92 -16.26 13.77
CA VAL A 131 11.03 -15.92 12.90
C VAL A 131 12.09 -15.20 13.72
N GLY A 132 13.24 -15.85 13.92
CA GLY A 132 14.32 -15.34 14.74
C GLY A 132 15.59 -16.17 14.59
N ASP A 133 16.41 -16.16 15.62
CA ASP A 133 17.66 -16.93 15.69
C ASP A 133 17.48 -18.31 16.37
N GLY A 134 16.26 -18.70 16.70
CA GLY A 134 15.95 -19.93 17.43
C GLY A 134 16.39 -19.94 18.89
N ALA A 135 17.05 -18.89 19.37
CA ALA A 135 17.51 -18.80 20.75
C ALA A 135 16.36 -18.44 21.70
N ASP A 136 16.31 -19.12 22.84
CA ASP A 136 15.32 -18.90 23.90
C ASP A 136 13.86 -18.95 23.40
N LEU A 137 13.60 -19.85 22.44
CA LEU A 137 12.26 -20.03 21.85
C LEU A 137 11.24 -20.39 22.93
N PRO A 138 10.08 -19.67 23.01
CA PRO A 138 9.00 -20.05 23.92
C PRO A 138 8.52 -21.47 23.69
N ALA A 139 8.16 -22.20 24.76
CA ALA A 139 7.80 -23.63 24.70
C ALA A 139 6.66 -23.94 23.73
N ASP A 140 5.73 -23.00 23.56
CA ASP A 140 4.57 -23.13 22.67
C ASP A 140 4.77 -22.44 21.31
N SER A 141 6.02 -22.11 20.95
CA SER A 141 6.40 -21.57 19.65
C SER A 141 7.27 -22.55 18.87
N LEU A 142 7.18 -22.47 17.56
CA LEU A 142 7.94 -23.26 16.62
C LEU A 142 9.00 -22.40 15.94
N ASP A 143 10.20 -22.91 15.75
CA ASP A 143 11.27 -22.18 15.08
C ASP A 143 11.10 -22.23 13.56
N TYR A 144 10.99 -21.07 12.93
CA TYR A 144 10.78 -20.92 11.50
C TYR A 144 11.85 -21.63 10.65
N GLU A 145 13.12 -21.42 10.98
CA GLU A 145 14.25 -22.01 10.23
C GLU A 145 14.24 -23.54 10.29
N THR A 146 13.87 -24.10 11.42
CA THR A 146 13.69 -25.55 11.58
C THR A 146 12.58 -26.05 10.65
N LEU A 147 11.41 -25.39 10.62
CA LEU A 147 10.28 -25.84 9.81
C LEU A 147 10.55 -25.76 8.32
N THR A 148 11.24 -24.74 7.86
CA THR A 148 11.61 -24.57 6.45
C THR A 148 12.68 -25.55 5.99
N SER A 149 13.45 -26.12 6.93
CA SER A 149 14.53 -27.08 6.64
C SER A 149 14.08 -28.54 6.73
N ILE A 150 12.92 -28.82 7.35
CA ILE A 150 12.38 -30.17 7.50
C ILE A 150 11.53 -30.54 6.27
N GLY A 151 11.89 -31.62 5.59
CA GLY A 151 11.11 -32.15 4.47
C GLY A 151 11.95 -32.33 3.21
N THR A 152 11.29 -32.73 2.11
CA THR A 152 11.94 -32.98 0.83
C THR A 152 12.05 -31.74 -0.05
N GLY A 153 11.31 -30.68 0.28
CA GLY A 153 11.20 -29.48 -0.54
C GLY A 153 10.38 -29.66 -1.83
N GLU A 154 9.80 -30.86 -2.02
CA GLU A 154 8.98 -31.15 -3.22
C GLU A 154 7.68 -30.37 -3.21
N ASN A 155 7.16 -30.07 -4.39
CA ASN A 155 5.88 -29.40 -4.55
C ASN A 155 4.75 -30.12 -3.80
N LEU A 156 3.81 -29.33 -3.29
CA LEU A 156 2.60 -29.86 -2.66
C LEU A 156 1.67 -30.42 -3.75
N ASP A 157 1.20 -31.66 -3.55
CA ASP A 157 0.19 -32.28 -4.39
C ASP A 157 -1.20 -31.75 -3.98
N VAL A 158 -1.49 -30.50 -4.39
CA VAL A 158 -2.70 -29.76 -4.03
C VAL A 158 -3.29 -29.13 -5.29
N GLU A 159 -4.53 -29.48 -5.61
CA GLU A 159 -5.30 -28.80 -6.65
C GLU A 159 -5.74 -27.44 -6.13
N ARG A 160 -5.32 -26.36 -6.78
CA ARG A 160 -5.56 -24.96 -6.39
C ARG A 160 -6.69 -24.35 -7.19
N ASP A 161 -7.27 -23.29 -6.63
CA ASP A 161 -8.40 -22.57 -7.23
C ASP A 161 -8.03 -21.09 -7.42
N GLY A 162 -8.50 -20.48 -8.52
CA GLY A 162 -8.34 -19.05 -8.76
C GLY A 162 -9.06 -18.14 -7.77
N ASP A 163 -10.02 -18.70 -7.05
CA ASP A 163 -10.76 -18.04 -5.96
C ASP A 163 -10.12 -18.27 -4.57
N ASP A 164 -8.97 -18.96 -4.48
CA ASP A 164 -8.16 -18.94 -3.24
C ASP A 164 -7.89 -17.51 -2.82
N LEU A 165 -7.90 -17.24 -1.50
CA LEU A 165 -7.99 -15.87 -0.99
C LEU A 165 -6.68 -15.34 -0.40
N LEU A 166 -6.48 -14.05 -0.59
CA LEU A 166 -5.57 -13.20 0.16
C LEU A 166 -6.38 -12.12 0.87
N PHE A 167 -6.20 -11.95 2.18
CA PHE A 167 -6.82 -10.86 2.92
C PHE A 167 -5.85 -9.69 3.05
N LEU A 168 -6.37 -8.48 2.82
CA LEU A 168 -5.69 -7.25 3.13
C LEU A 168 -6.48 -6.48 4.19
N TYR A 169 -6.02 -6.56 5.45
CA TYR A 169 -6.60 -5.75 6.52
C TYR A 169 -6.17 -4.29 6.36
N THR A 170 -7.15 -3.42 6.32
CA THR A 170 -6.92 -1.97 6.16
C THR A 170 -7.62 -1.21 7.29
N GLY A 171 -6.88 -0.29 7.92
CA GLY A 171 -7.46 0.68 8.84
C GLY A 171 -8.29 1.69 8.05
N GLY A 172 -9.61 1.71 8.26
CA GLY A 172 -10.47 2.77 7.76
C GLY A 172 -10.34 4.02 8.63
N THR A 173 -10.71 5.18 8.08
CA THR A 173 -10.82 6.44 8.84
C THR A 173 -11.93 6.40 9.91
N THR A 174 -12.79 5.38 9.86
CA THR A 174 -13.98 5.23 10.71
C THR A 174 -14.13 3.78 11.17
N GLY A 175 -13.45 3.38 12.24
CA GLY A 175 -13.68 2.10 12.90
C GLY A 175 -12.52 1.11 12.86
N MET A 176 -12.79 -0.13 13.27
CA MET A 176 -11.79 -1.21 13.33
C MET A 176 -11.35 -1.65 11.92
N PRO A 177 -10.09 -2.13 11.77
CA PRO A 177 -9.59 -2.64 10.49
C PRO A 177 -10.49 -3.74 9.91
N LYS A 178 -10.63 -3.76 8.59
CA LYS A 178 -11.46 -4.73 7.85
C LYS A 178 -10.62 -5.52 6.87
N GLY A 179 -10.85 -6.83 6.82
CA GLY A 179 -10.17 -7.74 5.89
C GLY A 179 -10.80 -7.69 4.50
N VAL A 180 -10.14 -7.04 3.54
CA VAL A 180 -10.54 -7.05 2.14
C VAL A 180 -10.14 -8.38 1.53
N MET A 181 -11.10 -9.11 0.95
CA MET A 181 -10.92 -10.47 0.42
C MET A 181 -10.60 -10.43 -1.07
N TRP A 182 -9.35 -10.62 -1.44
CA TRP A 182 -8.92 -10.73 -2.83
C TRP A 182 -8.83 -12.19 -3.27
N GLY A 183 -9.53 -12.56 -4.35
CA GLY A 183 -9.27 -13.82 -5.05
C GLY A 183 -7.98 -13.71 -5.88
N HIS A 184 -7.24 -14.82 -5.99
CA HIS A 184 -5.95 -14.84 -6.69
C HIS A 184 -6.08 -14.40 -8.16
N THR A 185 -7.10 -14.89 -8.89
CA THR A 185 -7.35 -14.48 -10.28
C THR A 185 -7.56 -12.98 -10.39
N ALA A 186 -8.49 -12.42 -9.60
CA ALA A 186 -8.81 -11.00 -9.65
C ALA A 186 -7.59 -10.12 -9.32
N LEU A 187 -6.79 -10.51 -8.33
CA LEU A 187 -5.59 -9.76 -7.96
C LEU A 187 -4.51 -9.85 -9.05
N ARG A 188 -4.29 -11.04 -9.65
CA ARG A 188 -3.33 -11.19 -10.75
C ARG A 188 -3.74 -10.37 -11.97
N GLU A 189 -5.00 -10.40 -12.36
CA GLU A 189 -5.53 -9.59 -13.47
C GLU A 189 -5.30 -8.10 -13.24
N THR A 190 -5.52 -7.63 -12.01
CA THR A 190 -5.26 -6.24 -11.64
C THR A 190 -3.78 -5.88 -11.75
N GLN A 191 -2.87 -6.75 -11.30
CA GLN A 191 -1.43 -6.54 -11.40
C GLN A 191 -0.96 -6.47 -12.87
N THR A 192 -1.55 -7.26 -13.76
CA THR A 192 -1.19 -7.28 -15.18
C THR A 192 -1.83 -6.17 -16.00
N MET A 193 -2.93 -5.59 -15.52
CA MET A 193 -3.69 -4.56 -16.24
C MET A 193 -2.83 -3.34 -16.61
N ALA A 194 -2.04 -2.83 -15.66
CA ALA A 194 -1.15 -1.71 -15.90
C ALA A 194 -0.03 -2.04 -16.90
N LEU A 195 0.45 -3.27 -16.88
CA LEU A 195 1.50 -3.75 -17.78
C LEU A 195 1.02 -3.91 -19.23
N ARG A 196 -0.27 -4.24 -19.43
CA ARG A 196 -0.87 -4.33 -20.79
C ARG A 196 -0.82 -3.01 -21.55
N ALA A 197 -0.80 -1.88 -20.85
CA ALA A 197 -0.63 -0.58 -21.48
C ALA A 197 0.81 -0.35 -22.03
N LEU A 198 1.77 -1.14 -21.57
CA LEU A 198 3.19 -1.06 -21.95
C LEU A 198 3.60 -2.12 -22.98
N GLY A 199 2.78 -3.15 -23.20
CA GLY A 199 3.05 -4.21 -24.17
C GLY A 199 2.24 -5.48 -23.91
N ASP A 200 2.60 -6.54 -24.65
CA ASP A 200 1.97 -7.85 -24.50
C ASP A 200 2.33 -8.49 -23.17
N VAL A 201 1.32 -8.89 -22.41
CA VAL A 201 1.46 -9.54 -21.11
C VAL A 201 0.99 -10.99 -21.25
N PRO A 202 1.73 -11.97 -20.69
CA PRO A 202 1.29 -13.37 -20.70
C PRO A 202 -0.11 -13.54 -20.09
N GLU A 203 -0.98 -14.23 -20.79
CA GLU A 203 -2.35 -14.49 -20.36
C GLU A 203 -2.55 -15.92 -19.86
N THR A 204 -1.53 -16.79 -20.03
CA THR A 204 -1.54 -18.18 -19.60
C THR A 204 -0.25 -18.55 -18.87
N LEU A 205 -0.27 -19.63 -18.08
CA LEU A 205 0.93 -20.16 -17.44
C LEU A 205 2.00 -20.57 -18.48
N ASP A 206 1.58 -21.15 -19.61
CA ASP A 206 2.50 -21.54 -20.68
C ASP A 206 3.14 -20.32 -21.36
N GLU A 207 2.36 -19.26 -21.60
CA GLU A 207 2.90 -18.00 -22.12
C GLU A 207 3.84 -17.33 -21.12
N LEU A 208 3.52 -17.33 -19.82
CA LEU A 208 4.39 -16.80 -18.78
C LEU A 208 5.71 -17.57 -18.73
N LYS A 209 5.65 -18.89 -18.79
CA LYS A 209 6.82 -19.76 -18.87
C LYS A 209 7.68 -19.45 -20.11
N ALA A 210 7.06 -19.35 -21.28
CA ALA A 210 7.74 -19.03 -22.53
C ALA A 210 8.35 -17.62 -22.51
N HIS A 211 7.63 -16.65 -21.91
CA HIS A 211 8.12 -15.29 -21.73
C HIS A 211 9.42 -15.26 -20.89
N LEU A 212 9.44 -15.96 -19.75
CA LEU A 212 10.63 -16.02 -18.88
C LEU A 212 11.79 -16.77 -19.55
N GLN A 213 11.51 -17.81 -20.32
CA GLN A 213 12.55 -18.52 -21.08
C GLN A 213 13.18 -17.66 -22.18
N THR A 214 12.42 -16.73 -22.75
CA THR A 214 12.87 -15.86 -23.85
C THR A 214 13.53 -14.58 -23.34
N ASN A 215 12.93 -13.92 -22.34
CA ASN A 215 13.32 -12.60 -21.88
C ASN A 215 14.15 -12.63 -20.58
N GLY A 216 14.25 -13.80 -19.93
CA GLY A 216 14.91 -13.95 -18.65
C GLY A 216 13.99 -13.63 -17.47
N PRO A 217 14.54 -13.69 -16.22
CA PRO A 217 13.81 -13.38 -15.01
C PRO A 217 13.45 -11.90 -14.90
N GLY A 218 12.47 -11.60 -14.03
CA GLY A 218 12.07 -10.25 -13.70
C GLY A 218 13.17 -9.45 -12.99
N GLU A 219 12.85 -8.20 -12.73
CA GLU A 219 13.78 -7.17 -12.27
C GLU A 219 14.06 -7.26 -10.76
N VAL A 220 15.12 -6.57 -10.34
CA VAL A 220 15.46 -6.40 -8.91
C VAL A 220 14.63 -5.27 -8.31
N TYR A 221 13.93 -5.57 -7.24
CA TYR A 221 12.87 -4.74 -6.67
C TYR A 221 13.05 -4.48 -5.16
N ILE A 222 12.94 -3.22 -4.72
CA ILE A 222 12.85 -2.85 -3.30
C ILE A 222 11.43 -2.40 -2.94
N PRO A 223 10.66 -3.15 -2.12
CA PRO A 223 9.52 -2.59 -1.42
C PRO A 223 10.03 -1.76 -0.24
N ALA A 224 10.37 -0.48 -0.47
CA ALA A 224 10.85 0.40 0.60
C ALA A 224 9.76 0.69 1.64
N CYS A 225 8.49 0.60 1.25
CA CYS A 225 7.35 0.67 2.14
C CYS A 225 6.98 -0.71 2.74
N PRO A 226 6.23 -0.74 3.87
CA PRO A 226 5.94 -1.99 4.56
C PRO A 226 5.13 -2.98 3.73
N LEU A 227 5.55 -4.26 3.74
CA LEU A 227 4.82 -5.39 3.13
C LEU A 227 3.46 -5.65 3.78
N MET A 228 3.23 -5.16 4.99
CA MET A 228 1.91 -5.22 5.63
C MET A 228 0.85 -4.30 4.98
N HIS A 229 1.23 -3.48 4.01
CA HIS A 229 0.33 -2.58 3.27
C HIS A 229 0.26 -2.95 1.79
N GLY A 230 -0.88 -2.66 1.16
CA GLY A 230 -1.15 -3.03 -0.23
C GLY A 230 -0.06 -2.57 -1.19
N THR A 231 0.46 -1.35 -1.07
CA THR A 231 1.53 -0.84 -1.94
C THR A 231 2.77 -1.74 -1.90
N GLY A 232 3.32 -2.01 -0.71
CA GLY A 232 4.50 -2.87 -0.57
C GLY A 232 4.22 -4.32 -0.98
N LEU A 233 3.09 -4.88 -0.53
CA LEU A 233 2.74 -6.27 -0.77
C LEU A 233 2.48 -6.55 -2.25
N PHE A 234 1.58 -5.79 -2.87
CA PHE A 234 1.14 -6.11 -4.23
C PHE A 234 2.21 -5.85 -5.29
N THR A 235 3.06 -4.84 -5.07
CA THR A 235 4.20 -4.60 -5.97
C THR A 235 5.30 -5.65 -5.80
N ALA A 236 5.62 -6.06 -4.56
CA ALA A 236 6.55 -7.16 -4.32
C ALA A 236 6.02 -8.50 -4.88
N MET A 237 4.71 -8.76 -4.73
CA MET A 237 4.08 -9.93 -5.36
C MET A 237 4.18 -9.87 -6.89
N ALA A 238 3.94 -8.72 -7.50
CA ALA A 238 4.05 -8.59 -8.96
C ALA A 238 5.48 -8.90 -9.44
N ALA A 239 6.51 -8.40 -8.74
CA ALA A 239 7.91 -8.74 -9.03
C ALA A 239 8.17 -10.24 -8.84
N MET A 240 7.70 -10.84 -7.73
CA MET A 240 7.84 -12.27 -7.45
C MET A 240 7.17 -13.14 -8.54
N MET A 241 5.98 -12.79 -9.00
CA MET A 241 5.24 -13.56 -10.01
C MET A 241 5.85 -13.47 -11.43
N ASN A 242 6.86 -12.64 -11.61
CA ASN A 242 7.65 -12.54 -12.84
C ASN A 242 9.10 -13.03 -12.63
N GLY A 243 9.38 -13.78 -11.56
CA GLY A 243 10.71 -14.33 -11.29
C GLY A 243 11.76 -13.28 -10.89
N GLY A 244 11.35 -12.11 -10.44
CA GLY A 244 12.25 -11.03 -10.01
C GLY A 244 12.90 -11.29 -8.65
N THR A 245 13.88 -10.46 -8.30
CA THR A 245 14.56 -10.48 -6.99
C THR A 245 13.96 -9.42 -6.08
N ILE A 246 13.51 -9.79 -4.89
CA ILE A 246 12.99 -8.85 -3.89
C ILE A 246 14.07 -8.58 -2.85
N VAL A 247 14.42 -7.31 -2.68
CA VAL A 247 15.41 -6.85 -1.71
C VAL A 247 14.71 -6.11 -0.57
N THR A 248 14.88 -6.58 0.65
CA THR A 248 14.37 -5.94 1.86
C THR A 248 15.51 -5.27 2.63
N LEU A 249 15.25 -4.07 3.16
CA LEU A 249 16.22 -3.32 3.96
C LEU A 249 16.28 -3.87 5.39
N GLN A 250 17.45 -3.75 6.02
CA GLN A 250 17.71 -4.28 7.37
C GLN A 250 17.24 -3.31 8.46
N ALA A 251 17.28 -2.00 8.18
CA ALA A 251 16.88 -0.99 9.13
C ALA A 251 15.41 -1.13 9.54
N ALA A 252 15.12 -0.93 10.81
CA ALA A 252 13.77 -1.03 11.38
C ALA A 252 12.82 0.09 10.91
N SER A 253 13.36 1.18 10.39
CA SER A 253 12.68 2.31 9.75
C SER A 253 13.43 2.65 8.46
N LEU A 254 12.84 3.48 7.61
CA LEU A 254 13.52 3.90 6.38
C LEU A 254 14.87 4.55 6.71
N ASP A 255 15.95 3.92 6.25
CA ASP A 255 17.30 4.48 6.18
C ASP A 255 17.61 4.72 4.71
N SER A 256 17.67 6.00 4.34
CA SER A 256 17.85 6.39 2.94
C SER A 256 19.28 6.13 2.44
N ASP A 257 20.29 6.16 3.30
CA ASP A 257 21.66 5.81 2.92
C ASP A 257 21.79 4.29 2.65
N GLU A 258 21.22 3.45 3.53
CA GLU A 258 21.11 2.00 3.28
C GLU A 258 20.38 1.72 1.97
N LEU A 259 19.26 2.41 1.71
CA LEU A 259 18.47 2.21 0.49
C LEU A 259 19.32 2.51 -0.75
N TRP A 260 19.96 3.69 -0.83
CA TRP A 260 20.72 4.08 -2.00
C TRP A 260 21.97 3.22 -2.22
N ARG A 261 22.67 2.84 -1.16
CA ARG A 261 23.77 1.85 -1.24
C ARG A 261 23.29 0.49 -1.70
N THR A 262 22.08 0.11 -1.32
CA THR A 262 21.48 -1.15 -1.78
C THR A 262 21.12 -1.07 -3.26
N VAL A 263 20.61 0.06 -3.75
CA VAL A 263 20.39 0.30 -5.18
C VAL A 263 21.68 0.07 -5.96
N GLU A 264 22.77 0.72 -5.56
CA GLU A 264 24.07 0.61 -6.18
C GLU A 264 24.62 -0.83 -6.14
N SER A 265 24.67 -1.44 -4.95
CA SER A 265 25.32 -2.74 -4.75
C SER A 265 24.55 -3.93 -5.31
N ARG A 266 23.22 -3.83 -5.44
CA ARG A 266 22.34 -4.89 -5.92
C ARG A 266 21.78 -4.64 -7.31
N GLY A 267 22.09 -3.52 -7.94
CA GLY A 267 21.58 -3.17 -9.28
C GLY A 267 20.06 -3.06 -9.31
N VAL A 268 19.47 -2.43 -8.29
CA VAL A 268 18.02 -2.33 -8.14
C VAL A 268 17.43 -1.50 -9.27
N GLN A 269 16.38 -2.02 -9.90
CA GLN A 269 15.72 -1.40 -11.04
C GLN A 269 14.42 -0.71 -10.65
N ASN A 270 13.73 -1.18 -9.61
CA ASN A 270 12.44 -0.63 -9.20
C ASN A 270 12.31 -0.49 -7.68
N ILE A 271 11.64 0.59 -7.26
CA ILE A 271 11.38 0.87 -5.83
C ILE A 271 9.90 1.20 -5.64
N ALA A 272 9.26 0.65 -4.58
CA ALA A 272 7.95 1.10 -4.12
C ALA A 272 8.07 1.97 -2.86
N ILE A 273 7.37 3.10 -2.87
CA ILE A 273 7.31 4.05 -1.76
C ILE A 273 5.86 4.45 -1.44
N VAL A 274 5.68 5.27 -0.41
CA VAL A 274 4.39 5.89 -0.05
C VAL A 274 4.58 7.41 0.08
N GLY A 275 4.47 8.11 -1.03
CA GLY A 275 4.48 9.56 -1.14
C GLY A 275 5.68 10.26 -0.50
N ASP A 276 5.46 11.51 -0.14
CA ASP A 276 6.49 12.40 0.43
C ASP A 276 7.10 11.89 1.73
N ALA A 277 6.38 11.09 2.50
CA ALA A 277 6.89 10.50 3.73
C ALA A 277 8.15 9.64 3.52
N PHE A 278 8.29 9.07 2.32
CA PHE A 278 9.47 8.30 1.89
C PHE A 278 10.36 9.15 0.98
N ALA A 279 9.77 9.84 0.02
CA ALA A 279 10.52 10.56 -1.00
C ALA A 279 11.37 11.72 -0.45
N LYS A 280 10.86 12.49 0.52
CA LYS A 280 11.62 13.61 1.14
C LYS A 280 12.91 13.15 1.85
N PRO A 281 12.89 12.16 2.76
CA PRO A 281 14.14 11.65 3.36
C PRO A 281 15.10 11.04 2.32
N MET A 282 14.55 10.38 1.29
CA MET A 282 15.36 9.82 0.20
C MET A 282 16.04 10.92 -0.62
N LEU A 283 15.31 12.00 -0.95
CA LEU A 283 15.86 13.17 -1.62
C LEU A 283 16.94 13.85 -0.77
N ALA A 284 16.68 14.08 0.51
CA ALA A 284 17.63 14.70 1.42
C ALA A 284 18.97 13.93 1.48
N ALA A 285 18.95 12.61 1.41
CA ALA A 285 20.17 11.80 1.35
C ALA A 285 20.96 12.02 0.03
N LEU A 286 20.26 12.17 -1.11
CA LEU A 286 20.88 12.50 -2.40
C LEU A 286 21.50 13.90 -2.40
N GLU A 287 20.81 14.88 -1.82
CA GLU A 287 21.29 16.27 -1.70
C GLU A 287 22.49 16.39 -0.75
N GLN A 288 22.54 15.61 0.32
CA GLN A 288 23.66 15.56 1.26
C GLN A 288 24.88 14.85 0.68
N ASN A 289 24.72 13.97 -0.27
CA ASN A 289 25.80 13.21 -0.91
C ASN A 289 25.66 13.22 -2.45
N PRO A 290 25.82 14.38 -3.11
CA PRO A 290 25.64 14.51 -4.56
C PRO A 290 26.60 13.62 -5.35
N GLY A 291 26.07 12.72 -6.17
CA GLY A 291 26.85 11.76 -6.95
C GLY A 291 27.56 10.69 -6.13
N GLY A 292 27.18 10.54 -4.84
CA GLY A 292 27.76 9.56 -3.94
C GLY A 292 27.18 8.14 -4.07
N TYR A 293 26.16 7.94 -4.94
CA TYR A 293 25.55 6.65 -5.23
C TYR A 293 25.45 6.43 -6.74
N ASP A 294 25.73 5.24 -7.22
CA ASP A 294 25.44 4.84 -8.59
C ASP A 294 23.97 4.38 -8.71
N LEU A 295 23.14 5.23 -9.29
CA LEU A 295 21.71 4.98 -9.51
C LEU A 295 21.38 4.61 -10.95
N SER A 296 22.38 4.28 -11.77
CA SER A 296 22.22 4.02 -13.21
C SER A 296 21.35 2.81 -13.51
N SER A 297 21.25 1.86 -12.57
CA SER A 297 20.38 0.68 -12.69
C SER A 297 18.89 0.99 -12.50
N LEU A 298 18.56 2.11 -11.83
CA LEU A 298 17.19 2.43 -11.45
C LEU A 298 16.38 2.89 -12.67
N VAL A 299 15.25 2.22 -12.90
CA VAL A 299 14.34 2.45 -14.03
C VAL A 299 13.07 3.14 -13.57
N SER A 300 12.48 2.67 -12.46
CA SER A 300 11.22 3.25 -11.99
C SER A 300 11.10 3.34 -10.47
N MET A 301 10.30 4.32 -10.03
CA MET A 301 9.80 4.38 -8.66
C MET A 301 8.28 4.49 -8.69
N ILE A 302 7.61 3.62 -7.93
CA ILE A 302 6.15 3.58 -7.81
C ILE A 302 5.75 4.08 -6.44
N SER A 303 4.80 5.03 -6.40
CA SER A 303 4.19 5.53 -5.17
C SER A 303 2.69 5.29 -5.18
N SER A 304 2.12 4.95 -4.03
CA SER A 304 0.66 4.86 -3.86
C SER A 304 0.27 5.14 -2.41
N GLY A 305 -1.00 5.48 -2.20
CA GLY A 305 -1.61 5.61 -0.88
C GLY A 305 -1.50 6.98 -0.22
N VAL A 306 -0.53 7.79 -0.59
CA VAL A 306 -0.35 9.18 -0.13
C VAL A 306 0.22 10.00 -1.29
N MET A 307 -0.12 11.28 -1.32
CA MET A 307 0.35 12.23 -2.34
C MET A 307 1.89 12.29 -2.39
N TRP A 308 2.41 12.35 -3.61
CA TRP A 308 3.82 12.61 -3.89
C TRP A 308 3.93 13.95 -4.62
N SER A 309 4.49 14.95 -3.95
CA SER A 309 4.51 16.32 -4.44
C SER A 309 5.38 16.48 -5.69
N MET A 310 4.99 17.44 -6.54
CA MET A 310 5.69 17.71 -7.80
C MET A 310 7.10 18.22 -7.57
N GLU A 311 7.28 19.07 -6.55
CA GLU A 311 8.59 19.65 -6.19
C GLU A 311 9.59 18.55 -5.84
N VAL A 312 9.17 17.58 -5.02
CA VAL A 312 10.01 16.44 -4.63
C VAL A 312 10.33 15.56 -5.83
N LYS A 313 9.34 15.29 -6.71
CA LYS A 313 9.59 14.52 -7.94
C LYS A 313 10.60 15.21 -8.85
N GLN A 314 10.44 16.50 -9.09
CA GLN A 314 11.35 17.27 -9.94
C GLN A 314 12.78 17.28 -9.37
N ALA A 315 12.91 17.52 -8.06
CA ALA A 315 14.20 17.49 -7.40
C ALA A 315 14.88 16.10 -7.47
N MET A 316 14.10 15.02 -7.28
CA MET A 316 14.62 13.66 -7.44
C MET A 316 15.10 13.40 -8.89
N LEU A 317 14.37 13.86 -9.89
CA LEU A 317 14.75 13.70 -11.30
C LEU A 317 16.00 14.49 -11.71
N GLU A 318 16.44 15.48 -10.94
CA GLU A 318 17.76 16.10 -11.14
C GLU A 318 18.91 15.16 -10.78
N HIS A 319 18.72 14.28 -9.79
CA HIS A 319 19.71 13.27 -9.39
C HIS A 319 19.65 11.98 -10.23
N MET A 320 18.46 11.63 -10.77
CA MET A 320 18.23 10.40 -11.53
C MET A 320 17.31 10.64 -12.74
N PRO A 321 17.80 11.37 -13.76
CA PRO A 321 17.00 11.85 -14.89
C PRO A 321 16.42 10.72 -15.79
N GLN A 322 16.97 9.52 -15.70
CA GLN A 322 16.52 8.33 -16.45
C GLN A 322 15.29 7.68 -15.82
N VAL A 323 14.94 7.99 -14.56
CA VAL A 323 13.93 7.28 -13.80
C VAL A 323 12.52 7.75 -14.16
N MET A 324 11.61 6.81 -14.27
CA MET A 324 10.18 7.06 -14.37
C MET A 324 9.56 7.07 -12.96
N LEU A 325 8.91 8.16 -12.60
CA LEU A 325 8.20 8.30 -11.32
C LEU A 325 6.70 8.11 -11.56
N ALA A 326 6.15 7.03 -11.01
CA ALA A 326 4.76 6.66 -11.20
C ALA A 326 3.95 6.79 -9.91
N ASP A 327 2.91 7.64 -9.91
CA ASP A 327 1.87 7.59 -8.89
C ASP A 327 0.80 6.61 -9.32
N SER A 328 0.46 5.67 -8.45
CA SER A 328 -0.67 4.77 -8.62
C SER A 328 -1.80 5.18 -7.70
N PHE A 329 -2.93 5.54 -8.28
CA PHE A 329 -4.16 5.80 -7.55
C PHE A 329 -4.96 4.52 -7.40
N GLY A 330 -5.20 4.14 -6.15
CA GLY A 330 -5.93 2.94 -5.80
C GLY A 330 -6.29 2.91 -4.32
N SER A 331 -7.01 1.89 -3.94
CA SER A 331 -7.32 1.56 -2.55
C SER A 331 -7.16 0.06 -2.32
N SER A 332 -7.29 -0.39 -1.07
CA SER A 332 -7.31 -1.82 -0.77
C SER A 332 -8.49 -2.53 -1.43
N GLU A 333 -9.57 -1.83 -1.71
CA GLU A 333 -10.81 -2.30 -2.32
C GLU A 333 -10.79 -2.22 -3.86
N ALA A 334 -9.83 -1.49 -4.45
CA ALA A 334 -9.69 -1.36 -5.90
C ALA A 334 -8.27 -0.92 -6.25
N VAL A 335 -7.50 -1.80 -6.83
CA VAL A 335 -6.16 -1.49 -7.33
C VAL A 335 -6.27 -1.01 -8.78
N GLY A 336 -5.68 0.16 -9.08
CA GLY A 336 -5.60 0.64 -10.47
C GLY A 336 -6.76 1.50 -10.94
N PHE A 337 -7.26 2.43 -10.13
CA PHE A 337 -8.14 3.51 -10.62
C PHE A 337 -7.47 4.34 -11.69
N GLY A 338 -6.18 4.61 -11.55
CA GLY A 338 -5.43 5.39 -12.51
C GLY A 338 -3.96 5.50 -12.13
N SER A 339 -3.19 6.06 -13.04
CA SER A 339 -1.76 6.32 -12.84
C SER A 339 -1.38 7.69 -13.38
N SER A 340 -0.33 8.25 -12.80
CA SER A 340 0.31 9.48 -13.26
C SER A 340 1.80 9.24 -13.37
N ILE A 341 2.35 9.42 -14.57
CA ILE A 341 3.78 9.16 -14.84
C ILE A 341 4.47 10.49 -15.05
N THR A 342 5.51 10.72 -14.27
CA THR A 342 6.38 11.91 -14.36
C THR A 342 7.78 11.47 -14.77
N THR A 343 8.33 12.11 -15.81
CA THR A 343 9.72 11.98 -16.24
C THR A 343 10.35 13.37 -16.28
N LYS A 344 11.68 13.46 -16.46
CA LYS A 344 12.36 14.73 -16.56
C LYS A 344 11.79 15.64 -17.67
N ASP A 345 11.40 15.04 -18.80
CA ASP A 345 10.93 15.76 -19.99
C ASP A 345 9.40 15.94 -20.04
N ALA A 346 8.66 15.22 -19.18
CA ALA A 346 7.19 15.24 -19.13
C ALA A 346 6.66 15.34 -17.69
N PRO A 347 6.74 16.52 -17.06
CA PRO A 347 6.18 16.73 -15.73
C PRO A 347 4.64 16.72 -15.79
N VAL A 348 4.01 16.03 -14.83
CA VAL A 348 2.55 15.96 -14.70
C VAL A 348 2.12 16.62 -13.40
N SER A 349 1.00 17.35 -13.44
CA SER A 349 0.42 17.99 -12.23
C SER A 349 0.07 16.95 -11.16
N THR A 350 0.30 17.29 -9.90
CA THR A 350 -0.14 16.51 -8.74
C THR A 350 -1.66 16.23 -8.78
N ALA A 351 -2.07 15.08 -8.25
CA ALA A 351 -3.47 14.64 -8.16
C ALA A 351 -4.23 14.43 -9.50
N LYS A 352 -3.53 14.45 -10.64
CA LYS A 352 -4.11 14.11 -11.95
C LYS A 352 -3.71 12.72 -12.38
N PHE A 353 -4.69 11.88 -12.74
CA PHE A 353 -4.48 10.49 -13.08
C PHE A 353 -5.12 10.14 -14.42
N THR A 354 -4.36 9.49 -15.29
CA THR A 354 -4.89 8.80 -16.46
C THR A 354 -5.59 7.53 -16.00
N THR A 355 -6.78 7.28 -16.51
CA THR A 355 -7.60 6.13 -16.12
C THR A 355 -7.78 5.14 -17.26
N ASN A 356 -8.42 4.02 -16.97
CA ASN A 356 -8.81 2.99 -17.93
C ASN A 356 -10.34 2.90 -18.07
N ASP A 357 -10.81 2.08 -19.00
CA ASP A 357 -12.25 1.94 -19.30
C ASP A 357 -13.07 1.31 -18.18
N PHE A 358 -12.43 0.69 -17.18
CA PHE A 358 -13.10 0.14 -16.01
C PHE A 358 -13.45 1.21 -14.96
N CYS A 359 -12.88 2.42 -15.08
CA CYS A 359 -13.14 3.51 -14.16
C CYS A 359 -14.33 4.34 -14.61
N LYS A 360 -15.24 4.58 -13.68
CA LYS A 360 -16.41 5.43 -13.81
C LYS A 360 -16.50 6.37 -12.63
N VAL A 361 -17.26 7.46 -12.81
CA VAL A 361 -17.58 8.38 -11.70
C VAL A 361 -19.10 8.44 -11.57
N PHE A 362 -19.62 8.21 -10.36
CA PHE A 362 -21.05 8.21 -10.08
C PHE A 362 -21.43 9.27 -9.06
N ASP A 363 -22.64 9.79 -9.19
CA ASP A 363 -23.26 10.65 -8.18
C ASP A 363 -23.80 9.81 -6.98
N GLU A 364 -24.39 10.48 -6.00
CA GLU A 364 -24.98 9.84 -4.80
C GLU A 364 -26.18 8.93 -5.13
N ASN A 365 -26.77 9.06 -6.32
CA ASN A 365 -27.93 8.28 -6.79
C ASN A 365 -27.52 7.18 -7.79
N ASP A 366 -26.23 6.86 -7.86
CA ASP A 366 -25.64 5.88 -8.77
C ASP A 366 -25.83 6.22 -10.27
N ASN A 367 -26.01 7.52 -10.64
CA ASN A 367 -25.98 7.97 -12.01
C ASN A 367 -24.55 8.29 -12.44
N GLU A 368 -24.14 7.84 -13.63
CA GLU A 368 -22.81 8.12 -14.19
C GLU A 368 -22.66 9.62 -14.48
N ILE A 369 -21.60 10.23 -13.98
CA ILE A 369 -21.23 11.62 -14.26
C ILE A 369 -20.47 11.66 -15.59
N PRO A 370 -20.94 12.43 -16.58
CA PRO A 370 -20.29 12.51 -17.89
C PRO A 370 -18.91 13.18 -17.80
N ARG A 371 -18.03 12.81 -18.73
CA ARG A 371 -16.74 13.48 -18.91
C ARG A 371 -16.92 14.97 -19.18
N GLY A 372 -16.02 15.79 -18.62
CA GLY A 372 -16.10 17.25 -18.72
C GLY A 372 -17.06 17.92 -17.75
N SER A 373 -17.68 17.15 -16.84
CA SER A 373 -18.55 17.70 -15.81
C SER A 373 -17.74 18.40 -14.73
N GLU A 374 -18.22 19.58 -14.30
CA GLU A 374 -17.68 20.27 -13.11
C GLU A 374 -18.23 19.69 -11.79
N THR A 375 -19.20 18.77 -11.88
CA THR A 375 -19.78 18.10 -10.70
C THR A 375 -18.88 16.95 -10.27
N PRO A 376 -18.36 16.94 -9.03
CA PRO A 376 -17.58 15.82 -8.52
C PRO A 376 -18.47 14.62 -8.19
N GLY A 377 -17.89 13.42 -8.26
CA GLY A 377 -18.55 12.19 -7.88
C GLY A 377 -17.62 11.16 -7.31
N PHE A 378 -18.17 10.03 -6.89
CA PHE A 378 -17.43 8.90 -6.38
C PHE A 378 -16.76 8.15 -7.52
N ILE A 379 -15.44 7.93 -7.40
CA ILE A 379 -14.79 7.02 -8.33
C ILE A 379 -15.23 5.58 -8.05
N ALA A 380 -15.42 4.85 -9.13
CA ALA A 380 -15.84 3.46 -9.14
C ALA A 380 -14.96 2.65 -10.09
N PHE A 381 -14.59 1.46 -9.69
CA PHE A 381 -13.82 0.52 -10.50
C PHE A 381 -14.64 -0.73 -10.80
N GLY A 382 -14.94 -0.97 -12.07
CA GLY A 382 -15.76 -2.08 -12.57
C GLY A 382 -14.94 -3.23 -13.20
N GLY A 383 -13.63 -3.25 -12.94
CA GLY A 383 -12.73 -4.34 -13.35
C GLY A 383 -12.67 -5.47 -12.33
N PRO A 384 -11.55 -6.20 -12.26
CA PRO A 384 -11.34 -7.21 -11.23
C PRO A 384 -11.33 -6.55 -9.84
N VAL A 385 -12.25 -6.97 -8.98
CA VAL A 385 -12.45 -6.39 -7.63
C VAL A 385 -12.52 -7.48 -6.57
N PRO A 386 -12.22 -7.17 -5.29
CA PRO A 386 -12.35 -8.13 -4.19
C PRO A 386 -13.76 -8.69 -4.03
N HIS A 387 -13.86 -9.85 -3.37
CA HIS A 387 -15.18 -10.42 -3.00
C HIS A 387 -15.97 -9.53 -2.03
N GLY A 388 -15.26 -8.73 -1.21
CA GLY A 388 -15.86 -7.86 -0.20
C GLY A 388 -15.00 -7.79 1.05
N TYR A 389 -15.65 -7.47 2.18
CA TYR A 389 -15.02 -7.48 3.50
C TYR A 389 -15.41 -8.75 4.27
N TYR A 390 -14.43 -9.38 4.88
CA TYR A 390 -14.66 -10.57 5.70
C TYR A 390 -15.54 -10.25 6.92
N LYS A 391 -16.62 -11.02 7.11
CA LYS A 391 -17.61 -10.85 8.19
C LYS A 391 -18.26 -9.46 8.26
N ASP A 392 -18.35 -8.74 7.14
CA ASP A 392 -19.03 -7.43 7.10
C ASP A 392 -19.83 -7.27 5.80
N GLU A 393 -20.97 -7.94 5.75
CA GLU A 393 -21.88 -7.93 4.58
C GLU A 393 -22.47 -6.53 4.34
N GLU A 394 -22.78 -5.78 5.41
CA GLU A 394 -23.34 -4.44 5.29
C GLU A 394 -22.36 -3.47 4.61
N LYS A 395 -21.11 -3.46 5.06
CA LYS A 395 -20.07 -2.63 4.45
C LYS A 395 -19.74 -3.12 3.04
N THR A 396 -19.74 -4.44 2.82
CA THR A 396 -19.55 -5.02 1.49
C THR A 396 -20.59 -4.51 0.51
N ALA A 397 -21.89 -4.56 0.87
CA ALA A 397 -22.97 -4.07 0.02
C ALA A 397 -22.91 -2.57 -0.26
N LYS A 398 -22.39 -1.77 0.69
CA LYS A 398 -22.21 -0.33 0.51
C LYS A 398 -21.03 0.02 -0.39
N THR A 399 -19.97 -0.78 -0.35
CA THR A 399 -18.72 -0.50 -1.10
C THR A 399 -18.71 -1.17 -2.47
N PHE A 400 -19.26 -2.38 -2.58
CA PHE A 400 -19.28 -3.16 -3.82
C PHE A 400 -20.70 -3.23 -4.36
N LYS A 401 -21.04 -2.28 -5.25
CA LYS A 401 -22.38 -2.13 -5.82
C LYS A 401 -22.47 -2.71 -7.22
N THR A 402 -23.64 -3.21 -7.60
CA THR A 402 -23.94 -3.59 -8.98
C THR A 402 -24.77 -2.47 -9.64
N ILE A 403 -24.17 -1.78 -10.62
CA ILE A 403 -24.79 -0.68 -11.34
C ILE A 403 -24.79 -1.06 -12.83
N GLY A 404 -25.97 -1.04 -13.47
CA GLY A 404 -26.07 -1.40 -14.90
C GLY A 404 -25.60 -2.82 -15.23
N GLY A 405 -25.65 -3.77 -14.26
CA GLY A 405 -25.18 -5.14 -14.43
C GLY A 405 -23.67 -5.35 -14.22
N VAL A 406 -22.90 -4.29 -13.97
CA VAL A 406 -21.47 -4.34 -13.65
C VAL A 406 -21.28 -4.16 -12.15
N ARG A 407 -20.42 -5.00 -11.56
CA ARG A 407 -20.05 -4.89 -10.16
C ARG A 407 -18.89 -3.91 -9.99
N TYR A 408 -19.12 -2.83 -9.29
CA TYR A 408 -18.14 -1.78 -9.01
C TYR A 408 -17.67 -1.79 -7.57
N SER A 409 -16.39 -1.53 -7.36
CA SER A 409 -15.85 -1.09 -6.07
C SER A 409 -15.90 0.43 -5.99
N ILE A 410 -16.55 0.96 -4.96
CA ILE A 410 -16.74 2.41 -4.71
C ILE A 410 -16.29 2.71 -3.27
N PRO A 411 -14.99 2.88 -3.02
CA PRO A 411 -14.44 3.02 -1.65
C PRO A 411 -14.73 4.38 -1.00
N GLY A 412 -15.23 5.35 -1.78
CA GLY A 412 -15.68 6.65 -1.27
C GLY A 412 -14.72 7.81 -1.56
N ASP A 413 -13.82 7.64 -2.51
CA ASP A 413 -12.96 8.71 -3.00
C ASP A 413 -13.72 9.56 -4.03
N TYR A 414 -13.63 10.91 -3.93
CA TYR A 414 -14.25 11.86 -4.84
C TYR A 414 -13.28 12.36 -5.90
N CYS A 415 -13.78 12.46 -7.13
CA CYS A 415 -13.00 12.92 -8.28
C CYS A 415 -13.82 13.85 -9.16
N LEU A 416 -13.11 14.71 -9.91
CA LEU A 416 -13.60 15.32 -11.13
C LEU A 416 -13.10 14.52 -12.33
N VAL A 417 -13.90 14.43 -13.39
CA VAL A 417 -13.51 13.78 -14.64
C VAL A 417 -13.47 14.81 -15.76
N ALA A 418 -12.30 15.02 -16.34
CA ALA A 418 -12.11 15.93 -17.46
C ALA A 418 -12.69 15.36 -18.78
N GLU A 419 -12.77 16.19 -19.83
CA GLU A 419 -13.26 15.76 -21.16
C GLU A 419 -12.41 14.63 -21.76
N ASP A 420 -11.10 14.65 -21.54
CA ASP A 420 -10.15 13.63 -22.00
C ASP A 420 -10.18 12.33 -21.15
N GLY A 421 -10.99 12.31 -20.07
CA GLY A 421 -11.10 11.19 -19.13
C GLY A 421 -10.07 11.21 -18.00
N THR A 422 -9.19 12.21 -17.93
CA THR A 422 -8.27 12.39 -16.80
C THR A 422 -9.07 12.66 -15.54
N LEU A 423 -8.70 12.00 -14.44
CA LEU A 423 -9.28 12.24 -13.13
C LEU A 423 -8.45 13.23 -12.32
N THR A 424 -9.12 14.13 -11.63
CA THR A 424 -8.54 14.93 -10.56
C THR A 424 -9.08 14.42 -9.23
N LEU A 425 -8.21 13.85 -8.40
CA LEU A 425 -8.57 13.37 -7.06
C LEU A 425 -8.83 14.58 -6.15
N LEU A 426 -9.99 14.57 -5.49
CA LEU A 426 -10.40 15.60 -4.53
C LEU A 426 -10.31 15.12 -3.07
N GLY A 427 -10.11 13.81 -2.86
CA GLY A 427 -10.01 13.19 -1.54
C GLY A 427 -11.20 12.34 -1.15
N ARG A 428 -11.23 11.89 0.11
CA ARG A 428 -12.30 11.01 0.60
C ARG A 428 -13.51 11.78 1.06
N GLY A 429 -14.69 11.37 0.63
CA GLY A 429 -15.97 11.97 1.02
C GLY A 429 -16.24 11.93 2.53
N SER A 430 -15.63 11.00 3.28
CA SER A 430 -15.75 10.91 4.75
C SER A 430 -15.07 12.05 5.51
N VAL A 431 -14.17 12.79 4.88
CA VAL A 431 -13.49 13.96 5.44
C VAL A 431 -13.91 15.27 4.77
N CYS A 432 -14.88 15.20 3.84
CA CYS A 432 -15.44 16.37 3.18
C CYS A 432 -16.04 17.35 4.19
N ILE A 433 -15.67 18.62 4.10
CA ILE A 433 -16.14 19.70 4.97
C ILE A 433 -17.38 20.33 4.34
N ASN A 434 -18.50 20.31 5.06
CA ASN A 434 -19.73 20.98 4.63
C ASN A 434 -19.80 22.39 5.22
N SER A 435 -19.36 23.39 4.46
CA SER A 435 -19.33 24.78 4.91
C SER A 435 -20.36 25.61 4.17
N ALA A 436 -21.39 26.08 4.84
CA ALA A 436 -22.51 26.86 4.28
C ALA A 436 -23.18 26.21 3.06
N GLY A 437 -23.26 24.89 3.04
CA GLY A 437 -23.85 24.13 1.92
C GLY A 437 -22.88 23.74 0.80
N GLU A 438 -21.65 24.25 0.84
CA GLU A 438 -20.60 23.90 -0.11
C GLU A 438 -19.78 22.70 0.41
N LYS A 439 -19.47 21.77 -0.49
CA LYS A 439 -18.57 20.63 -0.20
C LYS A 439 -17.12 21.04 -0.46
N ILE A 440 -16.28 21.00 0.57
CA ILE A 440 -14.86 21.35 0.50
C ILE A 440 -14.05 20.13 0.86
N TYR A 441 -13.13 19.78 -0.02
CA TYR A 441 -12.26 18.61 0.17
C TYR A 441 -10.95 19.05 0.82
N PRO A 442 -10.61 18.51 1.99
CA PRO A 442 -9.41 18.90 2.73
C PRO A 442 -8.14 18.89 1.90
N GLU A 443 -7.90 17.81 1.16
CA GLU A 443 -6.69 17.61 0.39
C GLU A 443 -6.43 18.72 -0.64
N GLU A 444 -7.49 19.27 -1.26
CA GLU A 444 -7.35 20.39 -2.21
C GLU A 444 -6.79 21.64 -1.52
N VAL A 445 -7.25 21.91 -0.31
CA VAL A 445 -6.80 23.07 0.48
C VAL A 445 -5.42 22.82 1.08
N GLU A 446 -5.15 21.59 1.50
CA GLU A 446 -3.83 21.14 2.01
C GLU A 446 -2.74 21.30 0.96
N GLU A 447 -3.02 20.85 -0.28
CA GLU A 447 -2.06 21.00 -1.38
C GLU A 447 -1.81 22.48 -1.73
N ALA A 448 -2.86 23.31 -1.71
CA ALA A 448 -2.67 24.73 -1.90
C ALA A 448 -1.81 25.38 -0.80
N LEU A 449 -1.99 24.97 0.46
CA LEU A 449 -1.19 25.45 1.59
C LEU A 449 0.28 25.04 1.51
N LYS A 450 0.55 23.80 1.10
CA LYS A 450 1.91 23.26 0.97
C LYS A 450 2.75 23.94 -0.11
N LEU A 451 2.13 24.64 -1.05
CA LEU A 451 2.83 25.47 -2.04
C LEU A 451 3.37 26.80 -1.46
N HIS A 452 3.07 27.11 -0.21
CA HIS A 452 3.57 28.31 0.45
C HIS A 452 4.89 28.03 1.15
N ASP A 453 5.93 28.86 0.91
CA ASP A 453 7.30 28.66 1.40
C ASP A 453 7.41 28.47 2.91
N SER A 454 6.46 28.99 3.70
CA SER A 454 6.45 28.84 5.16
C SER A 454 5.78 27.54 5.64
N VAL A 455 5.26 26.68 4.76
CA VAL A 455 4.50 25.49 5.14
C VAL A 455 5.26 24.22 4.76
N GLU A 456 5.64 23.44 5.76
CA GLU A 456 6.26 22.12 5.56
C GLU A 456 5.20 21.02 5.32
N ASP A 457 4.11 21.05 6.09
CA ASP A 457 2.96 20.14 5.93
C ASP A 457 1.68 20.81 6.43
N ALA A 458 0.51 20.37 5.97
CA ALA A 458 -0.78 20.88 6.36
C ALA A 458 -1.82 19.78 6.43
N LEU A 459 -2.73 19.84 7.41
CA LEU A 459 -4.00 19.13 7.40
C LEU A 459 -5.15 20.10 7.60
N VAL A 460 -6.26 19.84 6.89
CA VAL A 460 -7.43 20.70 6.89
C VAL A 460 -8.64 19.91 7.37
N VAL A 461 -9.39 20.49 8.31
CA VAL A 461 -10.52 19.82 8.97
C VAL A 461 -11.73 20.76 9.06
N GLY A 462 -12.92 20.19 9.15
CA GLY A 462 -14.15 20.93 9.47
C GLY A 462 -14.35 21.03 10.98
N VAL A 463 -14.34 22.25 11.53
CA VAL A 463 -14.68 22.50 12.92
C VAL A 463 -16.12 22.98 13.01
N PRO A 464 -16.96 22.51 13.95
CA PRO A 464 -18.32 22.97 14.13
C PRO A 464 -18.39 24.51 14.28
N ASP A 465 -19.28 25.15 13.54
CA ASP A 465 -19.45 26.61 13.50
C ASP A 465 -20.92 26.98 13.32
N GLU A 466 -21.42 27.93 14.12
CA GLU A 466 -22.84 28.33 14.10
C GLU A 466 -23.27 28.97 12.77
N LYS A 467 -22.36 29.67 12.10
CA LYS A 467 -22.65 30.37 10.85
C LYS A 467 -22.48 29.50 9.63
N TRP A 468 -21.47 28.64 9.62
CA TRP A 468 -21.05 27.87 8.46
C TRP A 468 -21.47 26.40 8.50
N GLY A 469 -22.00 25.93 9.65
CA GLY A 469 -22.18 24.50 9.96
C GLY A 469 -20.83 23.86 10.30
N GLN A 470 -19.88 23.97 9.38
CA GLN A 470 -18.47 23.64 9.61
C GLN A 470 -17.59 24.77 9.07
N ALA A 471 -16.65 25.28 9.87
CA ALA A 471 -15.61 26.19 9.43
C ALA A 471 -14.40 25.41 8.92
N VAL A 472 -13.95 25.73 7.71
CA VAL A 472 -12.68 25.19 7.18
C VAL A 472 -11.55 25.67 8.06
N THR A 473 -10.83 24.74 8.65
CA THR A 473 -9.76 25.03 9.62
C THR A 473 -8.49 24.28 9.22
N ALA A 474 -7.41 25.02 9.01
CA ALA A 474 -6.11 24.46 8.68
C ALA A 474 -5.22 24.37 9.93
N VAL A 475 -4.49 23.27 10.06
CA VAL A 475 -3.38 23.13 10.98
C VAL A 475 -2.13 22.89 10.16
N VAL A 476 -1.11 23.74 10.35
CA VAL A 476 0.10 23.73 9.54
C VAL A 476 1.34 23.42 10.39
N LYS A 477 2.24 22.66 9.80
CA LYS A 477 3.63 22.54 10.26
C LYS A 477 4.43 23.60 9.53
N VAL A 478 5.00 24.54 10.29
CA VAL A 478 5.79 25.63 9.74
C VAL A 478 7.17 25.11 9.32
N ALA A 479 7.66 25.53 8.15
CA ALA A 479 8.99 25.19 7.66
C ALA A 479 10.07 25.75 8.58
N GLU A 480 11.21 25.08 8.68
CA GLU A 480 12.31 25.47 9.55
C GLU A 480 12.81 26.88 9.19
N GLY A 481 12.86 27.77 10.19
CA GLY A 481 13.29 29.16 10.03
C GLY A 481 12.25 30.11 9.45
N ALA A 482 11.05 29.63 9.09
CA ALA A 482 9.97 30.48 8.61
C ALA A 482 9.10 31.04 9.75
N GLU A 483 8.49 32.21 9.52
CA GLU A 483 7.52 32.80 10.43
C GLU A 483 6.10 32.34 10.08
N PHE A 484 5.28 32.10 11.11
CA PHE A 484 3.86 31.77 10.97
C PHE A 484 3.03 33.05 10.83
N ASP A 485 2.29 33.16 9.73
CA ASP A 485 1.30 34.21 9.48
C ASP A 485 -0.01 33.60 8.92
N ASP A 486 -1.03 33.51 9.77
CA ASP A 486 -2.32 32.92 9.41
C ASP A 486 -3.03 33.70 8.29
N LYS A 487 -2.88 35.03 8.24
CA LYS A 487 -3.49 35.88 7.23
C LYS A 487 -2.82 35.72 5.87
N SER A 488 -1.50 35.64 5.84
CA SER A 488 -0.74 35.35 4.62
C SER A 488 -1.19 34.05 3.99
N LEU A 489 -1.28 32.98 4.80
CA LEU A 489 -1.73 31.66 4.34
C LEU A 489 -3.18 31.68 3.83
N GLN A 490 -4.10 32.38 4.50
CA GLN A 490 -5.48 32.54 4.05
C GLN A 490 -5.57 33.27 2.70
N LEU A 491 -4.78 34.32 2.51
CA LEU A 491 -4.73 35.07 1.26
C LEU A 491 -4.15 34.21 0.14
N PHE A 492 -3.06 33.51 0.41
CA PHE A 492 -2.43 32.63 -0.56
C PHE A 492 -3.39 31.55 -1.08
N VAL A 493 -4.14 30.89 -0.18
CA VAL A 493 -5.16 29.92 -0.61
C VAL A 493 -6.24 30.59 -1.49
N ARG A 494 -6.65 31.82 -1.18
CA ARG A 494 -7.64 32.56 -2.01
C ARG A 494 -7.14 32.91 -3.41
N GLU A 495 -5.83 33.05 -3.58
CA GLU A 495 -5.22 33.26 -4.91
C GLU A 495 -5.23 31.98 -5.76
N LYS A 496 -5.24 30.81 -5.12
CA LYS A 496 -5.17 29.49 -5.77
C LYS A 496 -6.53 28.82 -5.93
N LEU A 497 -7.44 29.03 -4.97
CA LEU A 497 -8.73 28.37 -4.88
C LEU A 497 -9.88 29.36 -4.69
N ALA A 498 -11.11 28.90 -4.96
CA ALA A 498 -12.31 29.70 -4.71
C ALA A 498 -12.38 30.17 -3.26
N GLY A 499 -12.77 31.42 -3.02
CA GLY A 499 -12.69 32.09 -1.73
C GLY A 499 -13.44 31.39 -0.57
N TYR A 500 -14.47 30.59 -0.85
CA TYR A 500 -15.18 29.81 0.16
C TYR A 500 -14.36 28.64 0.69
N LYS A 501 -13.38 28.12 -0.06
CA LYS A 501 -12.46 27.06 0.31
C LYS A 501 -11.33 27.55 1.24
N SER A 502 -11.08 28.86 1.29
CA SER A 502 -10.04 29.42 2.15
C SER A 502 -10.35 29.14 3.63
N PRO A 503 -9.36 28.64 4.41
CA PRO A 503 -9.53 28.37 5.82
C PRO A 503 -10.03 29.62 6.58
N LYS A 504 -10.99 29.44 7.49
CA LYS A 504 -11.46 30.50 8.39
C LYS A 504 -10.51 30.65 9.58
N HIS A 505 -9.88 29.54 9.98
CA HIS A 505 -8.88 29.48 11.02
C HIS A 505 -7.64 28.78 10.49
N VAL A 506 -6.47 29.31 10.84
CA VAL A 506 -5.18 28.64 10.60
C VAL A 506 -4.42 28.61 11.93
N PHE A 507 -3.90 27.45 12.27
CA PHE A 507 -3.11 27.22 13.48
C PHE A 507 -1.77 26.61 13.11
N ALA A 508 -0.71 27.00 13.81
CA ALA A 508 0.60 26.38 13.70
C ALA A 508 0.81 25.35 14.82
N GLY A 509 1.51 24.25 14.52
CA GLY A 509 1.80 23.19 15.49
C GLY A 509 0.72 22.13 15.56
N GLY A 510 0.51 21.51 16.73
CA GLY A 510 -0.50 20.48 16.95
C GLY A 510 0.10 19.06 17.08
N PRO A 511 -0.74 18.01 17.02
CA PRO A 511 -0.30 16.63 17.09
C PRO A 511 0.48 16.25 15.82
N PRO A 512 1.15 15.08 15.79
CA PRO A 512 1.70 14.54 14.55
C PRO A 512 0.64 14.44 13.46
N PHE A 513 0.95 14.95 12.26
CA PHE A 513 -0.02 14.94 11.14
C PHE A 513 -0.21 13.57 10.51
N ARG A 514 0.68 12.65 10.82
CA ARG A 514 0.65 11.30 10.29
C ARG A 514 0.53 10.28 11.41
N ALA A 515 -0.43 9.40 11.26
CA ALA A 515 -0.52 8.21 12.08
C ALA A 515 0.70 7.29 11.84
N PRO A 516 0.99 6.33 12.73
CA PRO A 516 2.13 5.43 12.57
C PRO A 516 2.18 4.66 11.25
N ASN A 517 1.05 4.53 10.55
CA ASN A 517 0.95 3.91 9.23
C ASN A 517 1.24 4.87 8.06
N GLY A 518 1.68 6.11 8.33
CA GLY A 518 1.97 7.14 7.34
C GLY A 518 0.75 7.91 6.82
N LYS A 519 -0.48 7.51 7.14
CA LYS A 519 -1.71 8.19 6.71
C LYS A 519 -1.99 9.44 7.54
N ALA A 520 -2.70 10.40 6.95
CA ALA A 520 -3.15 11.60 7.64
C ALA A 520 -4.02 11.27 8.86
N ASP A 521 -3.70 11.86 10.01
CA ASP A 521 -4.46 11.69 11.27
C ASP A 521 -5.46 12.85 11.43
N TYR A 522 -6.46 12.88 10.58
CA TYR A 522 -7.53 13.88 10.65
C TYR A 522 -8.24 13.89 11.99
N LYS A 523 -8.33 12.75 12.69
CA LYS A 523 -9.01 12.67 13.98
C LYS A 523 -8.29 13.52 15.05
N SER A 524 -7.01 13.25 15.26
CA SER A 524 -6.21 13.99 16.24
C SER A 524 -6.12 15.48 15.90
N VAL A 525 -6.00 15.80 14.59
CA VAL A 525 -5.95 17.19 14.12
C VAL A 525 -7.30 17.88 14.31
N THR A 526 -8.43 17.20 14.11
CA THR A 526 -9.76 17.76 14.38
C THR A 526 -9.95 18.08 15.85
N GLU A 527 -9.58 17.16 16.73
CA GLU A 527 -9.65 17.36 18.19
C GLU A 527 -8.81 18.58 18.63
N PHE A 528 -7.60 18.72 18.09
CA PHE A 528 -6.75 19.88 18.33
C PHE A 528 -7.39 21.18 17.79
N ALA A 529 -7.85 21.18 16.54
CA ALA A 529 -8.44 22.36 15.90
C ALA A 529 -9.69 22.85 16.66
N VAL A 530 -10.56 21.94 17.11
CA VAL A 530 -11.74 22.29 17.94
C VAL A 530 -11.32 22.97 19.22
N GLN A 531 -10.28 22.47 19.91
CA GLN A 531 -9.76 23.08 21.14
C GLN A 531 -9.17 24.47 20.89
N GLU A 532 -8.42 24.65 19.81
CA GLU A 532 -7.81 25.95 19.48
C GLU A 532 -8.86 26.99 19.06
N VAL A 533 -9.89 26.60 18.30
CA VAL A 533 -11.01 27.48 17.97
C VAL A 533 -11.74 27.90 19.24
N ALA A 534 -12.03 26.97 20.16
CA ALA A 534 -12.69 27.28 21.43
C ALA A 534 -11.86 28.22 22.34
N LYS A 535 -10.52 28.25 22.25
CA LYS A 535 -9.67 29.21 22.97
C LYS A 535 -9.70 30.62 22.37
N ARG A 536 -10.06 30.74 21.08
CA ARG A 536 -10.17 32.04 20.38
C ARG A 536 -11.57 32.66 20.46
N ALA A 537 -12.60 31.86 20.79
CA ALA A 537 -13.98 32.29 21.01
C ALA A 537 -14.16 32.86 22.43
#